data_27790166227731112015835dc168a607
#
_entry.id   27790166227731112015835dc168a607
#
_cell.length_a   1.000
_cell.length_b   1.000
_cell.length_c   1.000
_cell.angle_alpha   90.00
_cell.angle_beta   90.00
_cell.angle_gamma   90.00
#
_symmetry.space_group_name_H-M   'P 1'
#
loop_
_entity.id
_entity.type
_entity.pdbx_description
1 polymer ?
#
loop_
_entity_poly.entity_id
_entity_poly.type
_entity_poly.pdbx_seq_one_letter_code
_entity_poly.pdbx_strand_id
1 'polypeptide(L)'
;MPLDARSFPALSPPARAGQGNPRAVALWLLTVAGLIWIMVALGGATRLTGSGLSIMEWAPLSGILPPLSQAEWQRLFDLYRTIPQYELQNAGFGMEGFQRIFWLEWGHRFWGRLIGLAYLLPFLWLWWRGAIPRGLMPRLALLFVLGGMQGAIGWFMVASGFDADRTAVSPYRLVLHLSMAFVLFSVILWTALGLLQPERAAPVPGQHKVRRQVVVAFWLSALTMLAGGFVAGIRAGFSYNSFPLMDGRLVPPGYLDLDPVWRNLTANIAAVQFNHRLLATLTVLAALGAAIAAWRRLPDGFARRAVLVMAGAVAAQYALGIVTLLHVVPVSLGTLHQALAVGVLAAGLCAWHGLRAPGGRLP
;
A
#
# COMPACT_ATOMS: atom_id res chain seq x y z
N MET A 1 -59.88 20.33 48.01
CA MET A 1 -59.17 19.09 47.60
C MET A 1 -58.76 19.26 46.16
N PRO A 2 -57.49 19.56 45.83
CA PRO A 2 -57.03 19.66 44.46
C PRO A 2 -56.61 18.25 43.94
N LEU A 3 -57.05 17.92 42.72
CA LEU A 3 -56.82 16.69 42.05
C LEU A 3 -55.30 16.60 41.58
N ASP A 4 -54.65 15.54 41.99
CA ASP A 4 -53.28 15.20 41.68
C ASP A 4 -53.08 14.99 40.15
N ALA A 5 -52.25 15.80 39.52
CA ALA A 5 -51.86 15.64 38.15
C ALA A 5 -50.89 14.45 38.06
N ARG A 6 -51.40 13.29 37.66
CA ARG A 6 -50.56 12.10 37.38
C ARG A 6 -49.57 12.45 36.28
N SER A 7 -48.29 12.49 36.62
CA SER A 7 -47.18 12.57 35.71
C SER A 7 -47.19 11.34 34.79
N PHE A 8 -47.49 11.51 33.52
CA PHE A 8 -47.29 10.52 32.49
C PHE A 8 -45.78 10.31 32.31
N PRO A 9 -45.29 9.06 32.27
CA PRO A 9 -43.90 8.83 31.96
C PRO A 9 -43.60 9.34 30.55
N ALA A 10 -42.60 10.21 30.42
CA ALA A 10 -42.13 10.71 29.14
C ALA A 10 -41.72 9.49 28.28
N LEU A 11 -42.44 9.29 27.18
CA LEU A 11 -42.10 8.32 26.18
C LEU A 11 -40.68 8.65 25.68
N SER A 12 -39.74 7.75 25.94
CA SER A 12 -38.41 7.87 25.37
C SER A 12 -38.51 8.09 23.86
N PRO A 13 -37.83 9.10 23.29
CA PRO A 13 -37.89 9.34 21.86
C PRO A 13 -37.50 8.05 21.11
N PRO A 14 -38.20 7.69 20.01
CA PRO A 14 -37.91 6.50 19.27
C PRO A 14 -36.45 6.53 18.85
N ALA A 15 -35.74 5.41 19.06
CA ALA A 15 -34.35 5.23 18.64
C ALA A 15 -34.23 5.75 17.20
N ARG A 16 -33.30 6.69 16.98
CA ARG A 16 -33.09 7.37 15.69
C ARG A 16 -32.86 6.33 14.60
N ALA A 17 -33.93 5.89 13.96
CA ALA A 17 -33.87 5.09 12.73
C ALA A 17 -33.10 5.92 11.70
N GLY A 18 -31.88 5.49 11.32
CA GLY A 18 -31.12 6.10 10.22
C GLY A 18 -29.68 6.56 10.51
N GLN A 19 -29.10 6.25 11.67
CA GLN A 19 -27.68 6.60 11.92
C GLN A 19 -26.66 5.58 11.36
N GLY A 20 -27.09 4.42 10.85
CA GLY A 20 -26.19 3.36 10.42
C GLY A 20 -25.40 2.72 11.59
N ASN A 21 -24.45 1.85 11.29
CA ASN A 21 -23.52 1.28 12.26
C ASN A 21 -22.07 1.64 11.86
N PRO A 22 -21.56 2.84 12.24
CA PRO A 22 -20.24 3.31 11.84
C PRO A 22 -19.12 2.39 12.32
N ARG A 23 -19.29 1.73 13.47
CA ARG A 23 -18.28 0.81 14.01
C ARG A 23 -18.16 -0.48 13.19
N ALA A 24 -19.28 -1.06 12.75
CA ALA A 24 -19.27 -2.24 11.90
C ALA A 24 -18.62 -1.93 10.54
N VAL A 25 -18.97 -0.78 9.93
CA VAL A 25 -18.36 -0.32 8.67
C VAL A 25 -16.87 -0.09 8.85
N ALA A 26 -16.44 0.53 9.95
CA ALA A 26 -15.01 0.77 10.22
C ALA A 26 -14.22 -0.53 10.38
N LEU A 27 -14.73 -1.51 11.13
CA LEU A 27 -14.08 -2.81 11.32
C LEU A 27 -13.94 -3.57 10.00
N TRP A 28 -14.99 -3.59 9.18
CA TRP A 28 -14.92 -4.14 7.84
C TRP A 28 -13.85 -3.47 6.98
N LEU A 29 -13.81 -2.13 6.93
CA LEU A 29 -12.80 -1.39 6.17
C LEU A 29 -11.37 -1.64 6.70
N LEU A 30 -11.18 -1.77 8.00
CA LEU A 30 -9.88 -2.15 8.58
C LEU A 30 -9.46 -3.56 8.19
N THR A 31 -10.40 -4.50 8.13
CA THR A 31 -10.12 -5.86 7.61
C THR A 31 -9.66 -5.80 6.16
N VAL A 32 -10.36 -5.05 5.31
CA VAL A 32 -9.95 -4.85 3.89
C VAL A 32 -8.58 -4.19 3.80
N ALA A 33 -8.29 -3.17 4.61
CA ALA A 33 -6.97 -2.54 4.66
C ALA A 33 -5.87 -3.55 5.05
N GLY A 34 -6.12 -4.41 6.02
CA GLY A 34 -5.21 -5.50 6.41
C GLY A 34 -4.96 -6.49 5.28
N LEU A 35 -6.00 -6.87 4.53
CA LEU A 35 -5.87 -7.74 3.36
C LEU A 35 -5.06 -7.09 2.23
N ILE A 36 -5.24 -5.77 2.00
CA ILE A 36 -4.41 -5.01 1.03
C ILE A 36 -2.95 -4.97 1.49
N TRP A 37 -2.70 -4.81 2.78
CA TRP A 37 -1.33 -4.85 3.32
C TRP A 37 -0.63 -6.18 3.00
N ILE A 38 -1.30 -7.30 3.28
CA ILE A 38 -0.79 -8.65 2.94
C ILE A 38 -0.58 -8.77 1.42
N MET A 39 -1.52 -8.25 0.61
CA MET A 39 -1.42 -8.25 -0.85
C MET A 39 -0.14 -7.54 -1.35
N VAL A 40 0.21 -6.41 -0.75
CA VAL A 40 1.45 -5.68 -1.12
C VAL A 40 2.69 -6.52 -0.79
N ALA A 41 2.71 -7.23 0.33
CA ALA A 41 3.80 -8.15 0.66
C ALA A 41 3.90 -9.33 -0.33
N LEU A 42 2.76 -9.97 -0.65
CA LEU A 42 2.68 -11.04 -1.65
C LEU A 42 3.17 -10.57 -3.03
N GLY A 43 2.76 -9.35 -3.46
CA GLY A 43 3.24 -8.75 -4.70
C GLY A 43 4.75 -8.53 -4.73
N GLY A 44 5.33 -8.12 -3.59
CA GLY A 44 6.78 -8.00 -3.41
C GLY A 44 7.50 -9.34 -3.59
N ALA A 45 7.01 -10.39 -2.93
CA ALA A 45 7.54 -11.75 -3.06
C ALA A 45 7.42 -12.26 -4.50
N THR A 46 6.24 -12.13 -5.13
CA THR A 46 6.00 -12.53 -6.52
C THR A 46 7.00 -11.87 -7.49
N ARG A 47 7.27 -10.58 -7.27
CA ARG A 47 8.22 -9.84 -8.10
C ARG A 47 9.66 -10.27 -7.86
N LEU A 48 10.11 -10.40 -6.60
CA LEU A 48 11.50 -10.72 -6.25
C LEU A 48 11.89 -12.15 -6.65
N THR A 49 10.92 -13.05 -6.71
CA THR A 49 11.12 -14.43 -7.19
C THR A 49 11.00 -14.58 -8.71
N GLY A 50 10.69 -13.50 -9.44
CA GLY A 50 10.47 -13.56 -10.88
C GLY A 50 9.18 -14.30 -11.30
N SER A 51 8.24 -14.51 -10.36
CA SER A 51 7.04 -15.32 -10.60
C SER A 51 5.92 -14.60 -11.38
N GLY A 52 5.97 -13.27 -11.47
CA GLY A 52 4.83 -12.45 -11.94
C GLY A 52 4.55 -12.44 -13.44
N LEU A 53 5.15 -13.34 -14.23
CA LEU A 53 4.90 -13.54 -15.65
C LEU A 53 4.58 -15.00 -15.98
N SER A 54 4.33 -15.85 -14.98
CA SER A 54 4.05 -17.28 -15.17
C SER A 54 2.63 -17.56 -15.69
N ILE A 55 1.69 -16.63 -15.48
CA ILE A 55 0.30 -16.76 -15.91
C ILE A 55 0.00 -15.71 -16.98
N MET A 56 0.00 -16.12 -18.23
CA MET A 56 -0.14 -15.24 -19.40
C MET A 56 -1.60 -14.89 -19.77
N GLU A 57 -2.56 -15.44 -19.08
CA GLU A 57 -3.98 -15.20 -19.33
C GLU A 57 -4.58 -14.32 -18.24
N TRP A 58 -5.46 -13.38 -18.61
CA TRP A 58 -6.11 -12.55 -17.60
C TRP A 58 -7.08 -13.37 -16.73
N ALA A 59 -7.92 -14.16 -17.31
CA ALA A 59 -8.83 -15.11 -16.66
C ALA A 59 -9.41 -14.63 -15.30
N PRO A 60 -10.13 -13.48 -15.25
CA PRO A 60 -10.55 -12.87 -13.97
C PRO A 60 -11.50 -13.75 -13.18
N LEU A 61 -12.34 -14.56 -13.84
CA LEU A 61 -13.27 -15.48 -13.21
C LEU A 61 -12.79 -16.93 -13.30
N SER A 62 -12.44 -17.42 -14.50
CA SER A 62 -12.01 -18.81 -14.71
C SER A 62 -10.71 -19.15 -14.00
N GLY A 63 -9.79 -18.19 -13.80
CA GLY A 63 -8.54 -18.38 -13.07
C GLY A 63 -8.67 -18.44 -11.53
N ILE A 64 -9.88 -18.58 -10.98
CA ILE A 64 -10.09 -18.83 -9.54
C ILE A 64 -9.60 -20.23 -9.15
N LEU A 65 -9.84 -21.23 -10.00
CA LEU A 65 -9.34 -22.57 -9.80
C LEU A 65 -7.93 -22.70 -10.38
N PRO A 66 -7.02 -23.40 -9.69
CA PRO A 66 -5.73 -23.75 -10.28
C PRO A 66 -5.90 -24.84 -11.35
N PRO A 67 -4.88 -25.12 -12.16
CA PRO A 67 -4.93 -26.21 -13.12
C PRO A 67 -5.21 -27.55 -12.43
N LEU A 68 -6.26 -28.26 -12.85
CA LEU A 68 -6.71 -29.52 -12.22
C LEU A 68 -6.27 -30.78 -13.00
N SER A 69 -5.69 -30.62 -14.19
CA SER A 69 -5.24 -31.73 -15.01
C SER A 69 -3.82 -31.53 -15.53
N GLN A 70 -3.12 -32.63 -15.83
CA GLN A 70 -1.80 -32.59 -16.44
C GLN A 70 -1.82 -31.87 -17.79
N ALA A 71 -2.88 -32.05 -18.58
CA ALA A 71 -3.00 -31.38 -19.87
C ALA A 71 -3.08 -29.85 -19.70
N GLU A 72 -3.77 -29.35 -18.70
CA GLU A 72 -3.86 -27.92 -18.42
C GLU A 72 -2.52 -27.36 -17.90
N TRP A 73 -1.82 -28.10 -17.03
CA TRP A 73 -0.46 -27.74 -16.62
C TRP A 73 0.49 -27.64 -17.81
N GLN A 74 0.43 -28.60 -18.73
CA GLN A 74 1.27 -28.60 -19.94
C GLN A 74 0.92 -27.41 -20.84
N ARG A 75 -0.36 -27.13 -21.06
CA ARG A 75 -0.81 -26.00 -21.87
C ARG A 75 -0.29 -24.65 -21.33
N LEU A 76 -0.39 -24.44 -20.03
CA LEU A 76 0.07 -23.20 -19.39
C LEU A 76 1.61 -23.11 -19.43
N PHE A 77 2.31 -24.23 -19.27
CA PHE A 77 3.76 -24.24 -19.39
C PHE A 77 4.21 -23.95 -20.81
N ASP A 78 3.54 -24.51 -21.81
CA ASP A 78 3.85 -24.24 -23.21
C ASP A 78 3.62 -22.77 -23.57
N LEU A 79 2.58 -22.14 -23.05
CA LEU A 79 2.38 -20.69 -23.15
C LEU A 79 3.55 -19.91 -22.51
N TYR A 80 3.93 -20.26 -21.26
CA TYR A 80 5.04 -19.59 -20.58
C TYR A 80 6.36 -19.70 -21.35
N ARG A 81 6.60 -20.81 -22.06
CA ARG A 81 7.79 -21.02 -22.87
C ARG A 81 7.90 -20.08 -24.08
N THR A 82 6.85 -19.37 -24.45
CA THR A 82 6.84 -18.44 -25.58
C THR A 82 7.37 -17.04 -25.24
N ILE A 83 7.62 -16.71 -23.98
CA ILE A 83 8.03 -15.37 -23.58
C ILE A 83 9.55 -15.29 -23.33
N PRO A 84 10.16 -14.09 -23.53
CA PRO A 84 11.62 -13.90 -23.35
C PRO A 84 12.12 -14.23 -21.95
N GLN A 85 11.28 -14.09 -20.91
CA GLN A 85 11.68 -14.47 -19.56
C GLN A 85 12.05 -15.96 -19.47
N TYR A 86 11.28 -16.84 -20.13
CA TYR A 86 11.63 -18.26 -20.15
C TYR A 86 12.98 -18.49 -20.85
N GLU A 87 13.11 -17.97 -22.06
CA GLU A 87 14.32 -18.22 -22.88
C GLU A 87 15.59 -17.68 -22.22
N LEU A 88 15.54 -16.47 -21.66
CA LEU A 88 16.71 -15.74 -21.18
C LEU A 88 17.03 -15.95 -19.70
N GLN A 89 16.06 -16.37 -18.88
CA GLN A 89 16.24 -16.51 -17.44
C GLN A 89 15.92 -17.91 -16.92
N ASN A 90 14.95 -18.61 -17.51
CA ASN A 90 14.37 -19.85 -17.00
C ASN A 90 14.42 -21.01 -17.99
N ALA A 91 15.27 -20.96 -19.03
CA ALA A 91 15.36 -21.98 -20.09
C ALA A 91 15.58 -23.42 -19.57
N GLY A 92 16.19 -23.55 -18.36
CA GLY A 92 16.39 -24.85 -17.71
C GLY A 92 15.21 -25.34 -16.88
N PHE A 93 14.11 -24.58 -16.78
CA PHE A 93 12.93 -24.98 -16.00
C PHE A 93 12.20 -26.11 -16.71
N GLY A 94 12.03 -27.25 -16.01
CA GLY A 94 10.99 -28.21 -16.32
C GLY A 94 9.65 -27.81 -15.68
N MET A 95 8.68 -28.71 -15.75
CA MET A 95 7.34 -28.52 -15.18
C MET A 95 7.40 -28.14 -13.70
N GLU A 96 8.26 -28.74 -12.92
CA GLU A 96 8.41 -28.45 -11.48
C GLU A 96 8.87 -27.00 -11.24
N GLY A 97 9.83 -26.50 -12.01
CA GLY A 97 10.30 -25.11 -11.93
C GLY A 97 9.19 -24.12 -12.28
N PHE A 98 8.41 -24.43 -13.33
CA PHE A 98 7.24 -23.65 -13.71
C PHE A 98 6.17 -23.63 -12.62
N GLN A 99 5.84 -24.77 -12.02
CA GLN A 99 4.84 -24.86 -10.95
C GLN A 99 5.23 -24.02 -9.74
N ARG A 100 6.51 -23.94 -9.36
CA ARG A 100 6.98 -23.11 -8.23
C ARG A 100 6.65 -21.63 -8.44
N ILE A 101 6.93 -21.09 -9.62
CA ILE A 101 6.62 -19.68 -9.93
C ILE A 101 5.12 -19.45 -10.14
N PHE A 102 4.41 -20.43 -10.72
CA PHE A 102 2.98 -20.38 -10.94
C PHE A 102 2.19 -20.23 -9.63
N TRP A 103 2.47 -21.06 -8.62
CA TRP A 103 1.72 -21.04 -7.37
C TRP A 103 1.81 -19.70 -6.63
N LEU A 104 2.94 -19.02 -6.70
CA LEU A 104 3.09 -17.72 -6.06
C LEU A 104 2.30 -16.64 -6.82
N GLU A 105 2.33 -16.63 -8.15
CA GLU A 105 1.52 -15.69 -8.93
C GLU A 105 0.04 -16.00 -8.82
N TRP A 106 -0.35 -17.27 -8.88
CA TRP A 106 -1.74 -17.67 -8.68
C TRP A 106 -2.25 -17.25 -7.29
N GLY A 107 -1.46 -17.48 -6.25
CA GLY A 107 -1.79 -17.07 -4.89
C GLY A 107 -1.97 -15.55 -4.76
N HIS A 108 -1.11 -14.76 -5.41
CA HIS A 108 -1.26 -13.31 -5.49
C HIS A 108 -2.57 -12.91 -6.19
N ARG A 109 -2.89 -13.50 -7.34
CA ARG A 109 -4.13 -13.23 -8.07
C ARG A 109 -5.37 -13.72 -7.31
N PHE A 110 -5.30 -14.87 -6.65
CA PHE A 110 -6.37 -15.40 -5.79
C PHE A 110 -6.64 -14.47 -4.60
N TRP A 111 -5.58 -13.99 -3.93
CA TRP A 111 -5.70 -13.02 -2.83
C TRP A 111 -6.38 -11.72 -3.26
N GLY A 112 -6.08 -11.23 -4.47
CA GLY A 112 -6.75 -10.08 -5.04
C GLY A 112 -8.26 -10.28 -5.21
N ARG A 113 -8.69 -11.46 -5.66
CA ARG A 113 -10.11 -11.83 -5.76
C ARG A 113 -10.76 -11.93 -4.37
N LEU A 114 -10.05 -12.49 -3.40
CA LEU A 114 -10.50 -12.56 -2.01
C LEU A 114 -10.74 -11.17 -1.42
N ILE A 115 -9.86 -10.20 -1.69
CA ILE A 115 -10.07 -8.79 -1.30
C ILE A 115 -11.35 -8.24 -1.92
N GLY A 116 -11.58 -8.50 -3.21
CA GLY A 116 -12.80 -8.10 -3.91
C GLY A 116 -14.06 -8.66 -3.25
N LEU A 117 -14.08 -9.95 -2.90
CA LEU A 117 -15.19 -10.59 -2.20
C LEU A 117 -15.34 -10.08 -0.76
N ALA A 118 -14.23 -9.92 -0.02
CA ALA A 118 -14.22 -9.39 1.34
C ALA A 118 -14.68 -7.91 1.38
N TYR A 119 -14.57 -7.19 0.26
CA TYR A 119 -15.17 -5.87 0.11
C TYR A 119 -16.65 -5.98 -0.26
N LEU A 120 -16.99 -6.69 -1.31
CA LEU A 120 -18.32 -6.71 -1.92
C LEU A 120 -19.39 -7.33 -1.01
N LEU A 121 -19.13 -8.49 -0.42
CA LEU A 121 -20.15 -9.22 0.34
C LEU A 121 -20.59 -8.44 1.59
N PRO A 122 -19.67 -7.91 2.45
CA PRO A 122 -20.10 -7.06 3.56
C PRO A 122 -20.69 -5.72 3.09
N PHE A 123 -20.22 -5.14 1.97
CA PHE A 123 -20.79 -3.92 1.41
C PHE A 123 -22.28 -4.11 1.10
N LEU A 124 -22.64 -5.17 0.36
CA LEU A 124 -24.02 -5.49 0.01
C LEU A 124 -24.86 -5.80 1.25
N TRP A 125 -24.32 -6.58 2.18
CA TRP A 125 -25.00 -6.92 3.43
C TRP A 125 -25.28 -5.70 4.31
N LEU A 126 -24.27 -4.84 4.54
CA LEU A 126 -24.40 -3.61 5.33
C LEU A 126 -25.36 -2.61 4.64
N TRP A 127 -25.35 -2.56 3.32
CA TRP A 127 -26.29 -1.75 2.54
C TRP A 127 -27.72 -2.26 2.73
N TRP A 128 -27.94 -3.54 2.53
CA TRP A 128 -29.26 -4.17 2.72
C TRP A 128 -29.81 -3.96 4.14
N ARG A 129 -28.94 -4.02 5.14
CA ARG A 129 -29.30 -3.78 6.56
C ARG A 129 -29.50 -2.29 6.91
N GLY A 130 -29.30 -1.37 5.97
CA GLY A 130 -29.34 0.07 6.26
C GLY A 130 -28.26 0.53 7.25
N ALA A 131 -27.19 -0.26 7.41
CA ALA A 131 -26.14 -0.03 8.40
C ALA A 131 -25.06 0.95 7.92
N ILE A 132 -25.05 1.34 6.63
CA ILE A 132 -24.09 2.31 6.09
C ILE A 132 -24.53 3.73 6.50
N PRO A 133 -23.65 4.51 7.15
CA PRO A 133 -23.94 5.91 7.49
C PRO A 133 -24.33 6.74 6.26
N ARG A 134 -25.28 7.69 6.45
CA ARG A 134 -25.73 8.58 5.36
C ARG A 134 -24.56 9.36 4.76
N GLY A 135 -24.51 9.44 3.43
CA GLY A 135 -23.46 10.15 2.68
C GLY A 135 -22.18 9.34 2.44
N LEU A 136 -22.02 8.16 3.06
CA LEU A 136 -20.81 7.33 2.85
C LEU A 136 -20.97 6.39 1.63
N MET A 137 -22.20 6.08 1.22
CA MET A 137 -22.48 5.15 0.12
C MET A 137 -21.73 5.49 -1.18
N PRO A 138 -21.73 6.71 -1.71
CA PRO A 138 -21.03 7.03 -2.95
C PRO A 138 -19.52 6.77 -2.86
N ARG A 139 -18.90 7.09 -1.71
CA ARG A 139 -17.49 6.84 -1.46
C ARG A 139 -17.18 5.35 -1.45
N LEU A 140 -17.99 4.54 -0.76
CA LEU A 140 -17.81 3.10 -0.71
C LEU A 140 -18.02 2.45 -2.08
N ALA A 141 -19.03 2.88 -2.84
CA ALA A 141 -19.23 2.42 -4.21
C ALA A 141 -18.05 2.79 -5.13
N LEU A 142 -17.53 4.02 -5.03
CA LEU A 142 -16.35 4.45 -5.77
C LEU A 142 -15.13 3.60 -5.41
N LEU A 143 -14.88 3.32 -4.13
CA LEU A 143 -13.77 2.48 -3.70
C LEU A 143 -13.87 1.05 -4.26
N PHE A 144 -15.07 0.50 -4.39
CA PHE A 144 -15.29 -0.79 -5.04
C PHE A 144 -14.91 -0.76 -6.52
N VAL A 145 -15.35 0.27 -7.25
CA VAL A 145 -15.00 0.47 -8.67
C VAL A 145 -13.48 0.63 -8.84
N LEU A 146 -12.85 1.47 -8.01
CA LEU A 146 -11.40 1.65 -8.02
C LEU A 146 -10.64 0.35 -7.66
N GLY A 147 -11.20 -0.48 -6.78
CA GLY A 147 -10.68 -1.83 -6.50
C GLY A 147 -10.73 -2.75 -7.72
N GLY A 148 -11.81 -2.70 -8.51
CA GLY A 148 -11.90 -3.39 -9.79
C GLY A 148 -10.87 -2.88 -10.82
N MET A 149 -10.71 -1.54 -10.91
CA MET A 149 -9.68 -0.92 -11.76
C MET A 149 -8.26 -1.34 -11.36
N GLN A 150 -7.99 -1.53 -10.06
CA GLN A 150 -6.70 -2.03 -9.57
C GLN A 150 -6.35 -3.39 -10.18
N GLY A 151 -7.34 -4.29 -10.35
CA GLY A 151 -7.16 -5.56 -11.04
C GLY A 151 -6.83 -5.37 -12.53
N ALA A 152 -7.53 -4.46 -13.22
CA ALA A 152 -7.24 -4.13 -14.62
C ALA A 152 -5.86 -3.49 -14.82
N ILE A 153 -5.45 -2.57 -13.92
CA ILE A 153 -4.11 -1.97 -13.91
C ILE A 153 -3.04 -3.05 -13.66
N GLY A 154 -3.33 -4.02 -12.77
CA GLY A 154 -2.44 -5.17 -12.54
C GLY A 154 -2.24 -6.01 -13.79
N TRP A 155 -3.31 -6.31 -14.52
CA TRP A 155 -3.20 -6.99 -15.81
C TRP A 155 -2.45 -6.15 -16.86
N PHE A 156 -2.77 -4.87 -16.96
CA PHE A 156 -2.04 -3.95 -17.85
C PHE A 156 -0.53 -3.91 -17.54
N MET A 157 -0.15 -4.05 -16.26
CA MET A 157 1.25 -4.19 -15.86
C MET A 157 1.84 -5.53 -16.34
N VAL A 158 1.18 -6.66 -16.07
CA VAL A 158 1.66 -8.00 -16.46
C VAL A 158 1.82 -8.11 -17.97
N ALA A 159 0.85 -7.64 -18.75
CA ALA A 159 0.88 -7.66 -20.21
C ALA A 159 2.13 -6.96 -20.80
N SER A 160 2.72 -5.99 -20.09
CA SER A 160 3.96 -5.34 -20.54
C SER A 160 5.22 -6.21 -20.43
N GLY A 161 5.15 -7.32 -19.73
CA GLY A 161 6.26 -8.26 -19.61
C GLY A 161 6.30 -9.32 -20.70
N PHE A 162 5.32 -9.32 -21.61
CA PHE A 162 5.25 -10.27 -22.74
C PHE A 162 5.85 -9.68 -24.03
N ASP A 163 6.28 -8.42 -24.02
CA ASP A 163 6.95 -7.79 -25.16
C ASP A 163 8.26 -8.52 -25.47
N ALA A 164 8.61 -8.67 -26.76
CA ALA A 164 9.73 -9.49 -27.24
C ALA A 164 11.12 -9.06 -26.72
N ASP A 165 11.26 -7.83 -26.25
CA ASP A 165 12.50 -7.25 -25.71
C ASP A 165 12.55 -7.23 -24.17
N ARG A 166 11.60 -7.90 -23.48
CA ARG A 166 11.45 -7.76 -22.03
C ARG A 166 11.44 -9.09 -21.28
N THR A 167 12.15 -9.10 -20.17
CA THR A 167 12.14 -10.21 -19.20
C THR A 167 11.44 -9.83 -17.88
N ALA A 168 10.85 -8.64 -17.82
CA ALA A 168 10.15 -8.11 -16.65
C ALA A 168 9.10 -7.08 -17.07
N VAL A 169 8.14 -6.82 -16.20
CA VAL A 169 7.10 -5.81 -16.40
C VAL A 169 7.68 -4.39 -16.51
N SER A 170 6.97 -3.50 -17.21
CA SER A 170 7.34 -2.08 -17.31
C SER A 170 7.45 -1.43 -15.93
N PRO A 171 8.55 -0.72 -15.61
CA PRO A 171 8.71 0.00 -14.33
C PRO A 171 7.59 1.01 -14.08
N TYR A 172 7.14 1.71 -15.13
CA TYR A 172 6.06 2.71 -15.03
C TYR A 172 4.72 2.07 -14.66
N ARG A 173 4.40 0.93 -15.30
CA ARG A 173 3.14 0.21 -15.02
C ARG A 173 3.18 -0.43 -13.62
N LEU A 174 4.36 -0.89 -13.18
CA LEU A 174 4.58 -1.38 -11.81
C LEU A 174 4.33 -0.27 -10.79
N VAL A 175 4.92 0.91 -10.99
CA VAL A 175 4.75 2.06 -10.09
C VAL A 175 3.30 2.53 -10.08
N LEU A 176 2.62 2.55 -11.22
CA LEU A 176 1.18 2.87 -11.30
C LEU A 176 0.33 1.90 -10.48
N HIS A 177 0.55 0.59 -10.66
CA HIS A 177 -0.18 -0.45 -9.92
C HIS A 177 0.06 -0.35 -8.41
N LEU A 178 1.30 -0.20 -7.98
CA LEU A 178 1.67 -0.07 -6.58
C LEU A 178 1.12 1.22 -5.95
N SER A 179 1.22 2.35 -6.66
CA SER A 179 0.71 3.65 -6.18
C SER A 179 -0.80 3.63 -6.02
N MET A 180 -1.54 3.01 -6.94
CA MET A 180 -2.99 2.86 -6.83
C MET A 180 -3.38 2.00 -5.63
N ALA A 181 -2.62 0.93 -5.32
CA ALA A 181 -2.82 0.13 -4.11
C ALA A 181 -2.62 0.97 -2.83
N PHE A 182 -1.59 1.83 -2.79
CA PHE A 182 -1.36 2.73 -1.66
C PHE A 182 -2.46 3.78 -1.50
N VAL A 183 -2.98 4.33 -2.60
CA VAL A 183 -4.13 5.26 -2.58
C VAL A 183 -5.37 4.56 -2.03
N LEU A 184 -5.71 3.37 -2.54
CA LEU A 184 -6.85 2.59 -2.04
C LEU A 184 -6.72 2.29 -0.55
N PHE A 185 -5.57 1.77 -0.13
CA PHE A 185 -5.26 1.53 1.28
C PHE A 185 -5.46 2.80 2.13
N SER A 186 -4.90 3.92 1.67
CA SER A 186 -4.95 5.19 2.39
C SER A 186 -6.37 5.71 2.56
N VAL A 187 -7.19 5.69 1.49
CA VAL A 187 -8.58 6.18 1.55
C VAL A 187 -9.45 5.26 2.40
N ILE A 188 -9.26 3.94 2.31
CA ILE A 188 -9.98 2.95 3.14
C ILE A 188 -9.62 3.16 4.62
N LEU A 189 -8.32 3.21 4.96
CA LEU A 189 -7.88 3.42 6.34
C LEU A 189 -8.36 4.77 6.89
N TRP A 190 -8.22 5.85 6.11
CA TRP A 190 -8.67 7.18 6.51
C TRP A 190 -10.19 7.22 6.78
N THR A 191 -10.97 6.54 5.95
CA THR A 191 -12.42 6.43 6.13
C THR A 191 -12.75 5.66 7.42
N ALA A 192 -12.08 4.54 7.67
CA ALA A 192 -12.25 3.76 8.89
C ALA A 192 -11.90 4.56 10.16
N LEU A 193 -10.77 5.28 10.14
CA LEU A 193 -10.35 6.14 11.25
C LEU A 193 -11.38 7.25 11.52
N GLY A 194 -11.96 7.85 10.48
CA GLY A 194 -13.01 8.86 10.60
C GLY A 194 -14.30 8.34 11.25
N LEU A 195 -14.63 7.07 11.02
CA LEU A 195 -15.80 6.41 11.61
C LEU A 195 -15.57 5.99 13.08
N LEU A 196 -14.32 5.66 13.45
CA LEU A 196 -13.97 5.27 14.83
C LEU A 196 -13.77 6.46 15.75
N GLN A 197 -13.39 7.61 15.21
CA GLN A 197 -13.10 8.82 15.98
C GLN A 197 -13.93 10.00 15.45
N PRO A 198 -15.27 9.98 15.63
CA PRO A 198 -16.14 11.06 15.16
C PRO A 198 -15.95 12.33 15.97
N GLU A 199 -15.68 12.21 17.27
CA GLU A 199 -15.44 13.34 18.18
C GLU A 199 -13.94 13.65 18.26
N ARG A 200 -13.61 14.92 18.25
CA ARG A 200 -12.24 15.40 18.29
C ARG A 200 -12.01 16.22 19.53
N ALA A 201 -10.91 15.98 20.21
CA ALA A 201 -10.47 16.83 21.30
C ALA A 201 -10.24 18.27 20.82
N ALA A 202 -10.47 19.24 21.72
CA ALA A 202 -10.13 20.62 21.45
C ALA A 202 -8.65 20.74 21.06
N PRO A 203 -8.31 21.62 20.08
CA PRO A 203 -6.91 21.79 19.67
C PRO A 203 -6.08 22.39 20.81
N VAL A 204 -4.89 21.84 21.00
CA VAL A 204 -3.94 22.36 21.97
C VAL A 204 -2.97 23.37 21.32
N PRO A 205 -2.39 24.32 22.10
CA PRO A 205 -1.41 25.27 21.58
C PRO A 205 -0.25 24.57 20.89
N GLY A 206 0.08 24.99 19.67
CA GLY A 206 1.18 24.41 18.87
C GLY A 206 0.85 23.15 18.09
N GLN A 207 -0.34 22.56 18.24
CA GLN A 207 -0.75 21.35 17.51
C GLN A 207 -0.66 21.54 15.98
N HIS A 208 -1.00 22.71 15.45
CA HIS A 208 -0.92 23.01 14.02
C HIS A 208 0.51 22.90 13.47
N LYS A 209 1.54 23.28 14.27
CA LYS A 209 2.94 23.16 13.89
C LYS A 209 3.36 21.70 13.79
N VAL A 210 2.97 20.89 14.79
CA VAL A 210 3.22 19.43 14.76
C VAL A 210 2.51 18.79 13.58
N ARG A 211 1.24 19.14 13.35
CA ARG A 211 0.47 18.65 12.19
C ARG A 211 1.17 18.95 10.86
N ARG A 212 1.68 20.18 10.69
CA ARG A 212 2.43 20.56 9.47
C ARG A 212 3.66 19.68 9.27
N GLN A 213 4.44 19.40 10.33
CA GLN A 213 5.61 18.54 10.25
C GLN A 213 5.23 17.07 9.93
N VAL A 214 4.16 16.53 10.53
CA VAL A 214 3.63 15.21 10.23
C VAL A 214 3.18 15.12 8.77
N VAL A 215 2.50 16.13 8.24
CA VAL A 215 2.08 16.18 6.83
C VAL A 215 3.29 16.19 5.90
N VAL A 216 4.33 16.95 6.22
CA VAL A 216 5.59 16.96 5.46
C VAL A 216 6.24 15.57 5.49
N ALA A 217 6.40 14.95 6.66
CA ALA A 217 6.97 13.62 6.81
C ALA A 217 6.14 12.56 6.05
N PHE A 218 4.81 12.65 6.08
CA PHE A 218 3.91 11.76 5.35
C PHE A 218 4.12 11.86 3.82
N TRP A 219 4.16 13.07 3.27
CA TRP A 219 4.34 13.24 1.83
C TRP A 219 5.75 12.89 1.36
N LEU A 220 6.78 13.15 2.20
CA LEU A 220 8.13 12.64 1.94
C LEU A 220 8.16 11.10 1.95
N SER A 221 7.46 10.45 2.89
CA SER A 221 7.32 8.99 2.89
C SER A 221 6.65 8.50 1.61
N ALA A 222 5.54 9.11 1.18
CA ALA A 222 4.85 8.76 -0.05
C ALA A 222 5.75 8.92 -1.29
N LEU A 223 6.51 10.01 -1.37
CA LEU A 223 7.45 10.23 -2.47
C LEU A 223 8.61 9.22 -2.43
N THR A 224 9.12 8.89 -1.23
CA THR A 224 10.14 7.86 -1.05
C THR A 224 9.64 6.49 -1.52
N MET A 225 8.38 6.15 -1.22
CA MET A 225 7.75 4.90 -1.68
C MET A 225 7.61 4.87 -3.21
N LEU A 226 7.23 5.98 -3.83
CA LEU A 226 7.17 6.13 -5.29
C LEU A 226 8.55 5.92 -5.92
N ALA A 227 9.59 6.56 -5.38
CA ALA A 227 10.98 6.39 -5.83
C ALA A 227 11.43 4.93 -5.61
N GLY A 228 11.07 4.29 -4.50
CA GLY A 228 11.32 2.87 -4.22
C GLY A 228 10.65 1.93 -5.22
N GLY A 229 9.49 2.31 -5.75
CA GLY A 229 8.82 1.61 -6.85
C GLY A 229 9.67 1.60 -8.13
N PHE A 230 10.35 2.69 -8.46
CA PHE A 230 11.32 2.72 -9.57
C PHE A 230 12.59 1.94 -9.27
N VAL A 231 13.15 2.02 -8.03
CA VAL A 231 14.27 1.15 -7.62
C VAL A 231 13.91 -0.32 -7.83
N ALA A 232 12.72 -0.71 -7.42
CA ALA A 232 12.20 -2.05 -7.66
C ALA A 232 12.01 -2.31 -9.17
N GLY A 233 11.40 -1.39 -9.92
CA GLY A 233 11.07 -1.54 -11.34
C GLY A 233 12.27 -1.81 -12.24
N ILE A 234 13.37 -1.08 -12.06
CA ILE A 234 14.61 -1.23 -12.85
C ILE A 234 15.67 -2.09 -12.17
N ARG A 235 15.33 -2.79 -11.07
CA ARG A 235 16.25 -3.63 -10.28
C ARG A 235 17.48 -2.87 -9.74
N ALA A 236 17.37 -1.55 -9.50
CA ALA A 236 18.49 -0.72 -9.04
C ALA A 236 19.06 -1.15 -7.68
N GLY A 237 18.27 -1.84 -6.83
CA GLY A 237 18.71 -2.33 -5.52
C GLY A 237 19.83 -3.39 -5.57
N PHE A 238 20.08 -4.01 -6.73
CA PHE A 238 21.18 -4.97 -6.90
C PHE A 238 22.53 -4.30 -7.27
N SER A 239 22.53 -2.97 -7.43
CA SER A 239 23.73 -2.18 -7.70
C SER A 239 24.09 -1.32 -6.50
N TYR A 240 25.35 -0.85 -6.42
CA TYR A 240 25.81 0.05 -5.35
C TYR A 240 25.48 -0.45 -3.94
N ASN A 241 25.81 -1.71 -3.63
CA ASN A 241 25.45 -2.35 -2.35
C ASN A 241 26.36 -1.94 -1.20
N SER A 242 26.71 -0.65 -1.11
CA SER A 242 27.44 0.01 -0.02
C SER A 242 26.61 1.12 0.60
N PHE A 243 26.91 1.53 1.84
CA PHE A 243 26.23 2.62 2.56
C PHE A 243 27.19 3.25 3.58
N PRO A 244 27.19 4.59 3.77
CA PRO A 244 26.33 5.60 3.14
C PRO A 244 26.72 5.98 1.71
N LEU A 245 27.96 5.69 1.31
CA LEU A 245 28.48 6.04 -0.01
C LEU A 245 28.04 5.03 -1.07
N MET A 246 28.04 5.46 -2.34
CA MET A 246 27.79 4.64 -3.52
C MET A 246 29.13 4.47 -4.26
N ASP A 247 29.75 3.30 -4.09
CA ASP A 247 31.10 2.98 -4.58
C ASP A 247 32.14 4.04 -4.20
N GLY A 248 32.16 4.40 -2.91
CA GLY A 248 33.12 5.37 -2.34
C GLY A 248 32.78 6.85 -2.58
N ARG A 249 31.68 7.19 -3.27
CA ARG A 249 31.27 8.55 -3.58
C ARG A 249 29.90 8.88 -2.98
N LEU A 250 29.70 10.14 -2.62
CA LEU A 250 28.40 10.60 -2.14
C LEU A 250 27.36 10.61 -3.27
N VAL A 251 27.71 11.20 -4.41
CA VAL A 251 26.92 11.16 -5.65
C VAL A 251 27.59 10.17 -6.59
N PRO A 252 26.88 9.13 -7.07
CA PRO A 252 27.48 8.11 -7.92
C PRO A 252 27.86 8.66 -9.29
N PRO A 253 28.89 8.10 -9.96
CA PRO A 253 29.15 8.37 -11.36
C PRO A 253 27.93 8.04 -12.21
N GLY A 254 27.74 8.77 -13.29
CA GLY A 254 26.64 8.53 -14.22
C GLY A 254 25.25 9.01 -13.73
N TYR A 255 25.19 9.84 -12.68
CA TYR A 255 23.93 10.32 -12.10
C TYR A 255 23.01 11.02 -13.13
N LEU A 256 23.55 11.71 -14.14
CA LEU A 256 22.80 12.43 -15.19
C LEU A 256 23.15 12.00 -16.62
N ASP A 257 23.62 10.77 -16.84
CA ASP A 257 24.14 10.31 -18.12
C ASP A 257 23.08 10.04 -19.21
N LEU A 258 21.81 10.00 -18.83
CA LEU A 258 20.72 9.75 -19.80
C LEU A 258 20.18 11.04 -20.39
N ASP A 259 19.98 11.02 -21.70
CA ASP A 259 19.28 12.07 -22.43
C ASP A 259 17.90 11.54 -22.92
N PRO A 260 16.82 12.33 -22.80
CA PRO A 260 16.69 13.61 -22.10
C PRO A 260 16.82 13.47 -20.58
N VAL A 261 17.30 14.52 -19.91
CA VAL A 261 17.69 14.53 -18.47
C VAL A 261 16.64 13.95 -17.53
N TRP A 262 15.34 14.15 -17.80
CA TRP A 262 14.27 13.60 -16.96
C TRP A 262 14.26 12.07 -16.88
N ARG A 263 14.82 11.36 -17.89
CA ARG A 263 14.94 9.89 -17.87
C ARG A 263 15.81 9.37 -16.71
N ASN A 264 16.73 10.20 -16.23
CA ASN A 264 17.55 9.83 -15.06
C ASN A 264 16.71 9.59 -13.79
N LEU A 265 15.54 10.24 -13.66
CA LEU A 265 14.67 10.05 -12.50
C LEU A 265 14.00 8.67 -12.45
N THR A 266 13.91 7.96 -13.57
CA THR A 266 13.09 6.74 -13.68
C THR A 266 13.79 5.56 -14.34
N ALA A 267 14.85 5.79 -15.10
CA ALA A 267 15.52 4.77 -15.92
C ALA A 267 17.04 4.64 -15.65
N ASN A 268 17.66 5.60 -14.96
CA ASN A 268 19.07 5.55 -14.60
C ASN A 268 19.26 4.87 -13.24
N ILE A 269 19.94 3.74 -13.19
CA ILE A 269 20.16 2.96 -11.95
C ILE A 269 20.84 3.82 -10.87
N ALA A 270 21.88 4.59 -11.22
CA ALA A 270 22.61 5.42 -10.28
C ALA A 270 21.71 6.52 -9.67
N ALA A 271 21.00 7.25 -10.52
CA ALA A 271 20.13 8.34 -10.09
C ALA A 271 18.90 7.86 -9.31
N VAL A 272 18.24 6.81 -9.79
CA VAL A 272 17.04 6.26 -9.13
C VAL A 272 17.38 5.76 -7.73
N GLN A 273 18.51 5.04 -7.57
CA GLN A 273 18.91 4.55 -6.26
C GLN A 273 19.37 5.70 -5.33
N PHE A 274 20.16 6.65 -5.84
CA PHE A 274 20.61 7.82 -5.08
C PHE A 274 19.41 8.65 -4.59
N ASN A 275 18.48 8.98 -5.48
CA ASN A 275 17.29 9.76 -5.14
C ASN A 275 16.41 9.08 -4.08
N HIS A 276 16.25 7.75 -4.18
CA HIS A 276 15.52 6.99 -3.16
C HIS A 276 16.21 7.07 -1.78
N ARG A 277 17.53 6.93 -1.71
CA ARG A 277 18.31 7.05 -0.46
C ARG A 277 18.22 8.46 0.13
N LEU A 278 18.34 9.49 -0.72
CA LEU A 278 18.22 10.89 -0.31
C LEU A 278 16.84 11.18 0.27
N LEU A 279 15.78 10.78 -0.44
CA LEU A 279 14.41 10.94 0.02
C LEU A 279 14.15 10.18 1.33
N ALA A 280 14.67 8.96 1.46
CA ALA A 280 14.55 8.19 2.69
C ALA A 280 15.24 8.88 3.88
N THR A 281 16.42 9.44 3.67
CA THR A 281 17.15 10.22 4.70
C THR A 281 16.37 11.47 5.10
N LEU A 282 15.87 12.24 4.13
CA LEU A 282 15.03 13.42 4.41
C LEU A 282 13.73 13.03 5.14
N THR A 283 13.15 11.89 4.81
CA THR A 283 11.95 11.36 5.48
C THR A 283 12.22 11.04 6.95
N VAL A 284 13.33 10.38 7.26
CA VAL A 284 13.74 10.10 8.66
C VAL A 284 13.94 11.41 9.43
N LEU A 285 14.67 12.35 8.88
CA LEU A 285 14.92 13.64 9.53
C LEU A 285 13.62 14.40 9.80
N ALA A 286 12.70 14.43 8.83
CA ALA A 286 11.38 15.06 8.98
C ALA A 286 10.53 14.34 10.06
N ALA A 287 10.52 13.01 10.07
CA ALA A 287 9.77 12.22 11.04
C ALA A 287 10.33 12.40 12.48
N LEU A 288 11.66 12.42 12.64
CA LEU A 288 12.29 12.70 13.94
C LEU A 288 12.00 14.13 14.41
N GLY A 289 12.07 15.12 13.51
CA GLY A 289 11.66 16.49 13.82
C GLY A 289 10.21 16.59 14.29
N ALA A 290 9.29 15.88 13.63
CA ALA A 290 7.89 15.81 14.04
C ALA A 290 7.73 15.14 15.42
N ALA A 291 8.48 14.06 15.71
CA ALA A 291 8.47 13.37 16.98
C ALA A 291 8.96 14.27 18.14
N ILE A 292 10.07 14.98 17.94
CA ILE A 292 10.60 15.94 18.92
C ILE A 292 9.58 17.06 19.19
N ALA A 293 8.96 17.58 18.13
CA ALA A 293 7.93 18.62 18.28
C ALA A 293 6.68 18.10 18.99
N ALA A 294 6.25 16.88 18.69
CA ALA A 294 5.13 16.25 19.36
C ALA A 294 5.42 16.01 20.84
N TRP A 295 6.61 15.51 21.17
CA TRP A 295 7.04 15.30 22.55
C TRP A 295 7.02 16.59 23.38
N ARG A 296 7.48 17.71 22.80
CA ARG A 296 7.58 18.99 23.50
C ARG A 296 6.27 19.78 23.56
N ARG A 297 5.30 19.55 22.66
CA ARG A 297 4.14 20.43 22.46
C ARG A 297 2.80 19.77 22.67
N LEU A 298 2.71 18.44 22.59
CA LEU A 298 1.46 17.73 22.75
C LEU A 298 1.38 17.08 24.13
N PRO A 299 0.22 17.13 24.80
CA PRO A 299 -0.02 16.36 26.01
C PRO A 299 0.05 14.86 25.71
N ASP A 300 0.19 14.06 26.77
CA ASP A 300 0.04 12.62 26.63
C ASP A 300 -1.33 12.26 26.10
N GLY A 301 -1.36 11.38 25.12
CA GLY A 301 -2.58 10.97 24.46
C GLY A 301 -2.33 10.32 23.10
N PHE A 302 -3.43 10.01 22.41
CA PHE A 302 -3.39 9.30 21.13
C PHE A 302 -2.55 10.05 20.07
N ALA A 303 -2.73 11.37 19.93
CA ALA A 303 -2.05 12.16 18.90
C ALA A 303 -0.53 12.13 19.06
N ARG A 304 -0.01 12.33 20.31
CA ARG A 304 1.43 12.26 20.60
C ARG A 304 1.97 10.85 20.31
N ARG A 305 1.31 9.80 20.82
CA ARG A 305 1.72 8.41 20.62
C ARG A 305 1.75 8.05 19.13
N ALA A 306 0.74 8.45 18.37
CA ALA A 306 0.68 8.17 16.92
C ALA A 306 1.85 8.82 16.16
N VAL A 307 2.26 10.04 16.51
CA VAL A 307 3.45 10.69 15.90
C VAL A 307 4.74 9.97 16.28
N LEU A 308 4.89 9.52 17.53
CA LEU A 308 6.06 8.74 17.96
C LEU A 308 6.12 7.38 17.26
N VAL A 309 4.99 6.69 17.11
CA VAL A 309 4.88 5.43 16.35
C VAL A 309 5.23 5.63 14.88
N MET A 310 4.76 6.72 14.26
CA MET A 310 5.14 7.09 12.89
C MET A 310 6.65 7.23 12.75
N ALA A 311 7.28 7.99 13.65
CA ALA A 311 8.73 8.20 13.60
C ALA A 311 9.52 6.91 13.83
N GLY A 312 9.08 6.06 14.76
CA GLY A 312 9.66 4.73 14.99
C GLY A 312 9.54 3.81 13.78
N ALA A 313 8.35 3.80 13.12
CA ALA A 313 8.14 3.03 11.90
C ALA A 313 9.02 3.51 10.74
N VAL A 314 9.16 4.84 10.55
CA VAL A 314 10.06 5.42 9.54
C VAL A 314 11.52 5.06 9.83
N ALA A 315 11.97 5.14 11.08
CA ALA A 315 13.34 4.78 11.45
C ALA A 315 13.61 3.28 11.23
N ALA A 316 12.67 2.41 11.61
CA ALA A 316 12.76 0.97 11.37
C ALA A 316 12.80 0.65 9.87
N GLN A 317 11.96 1.33 9.06
CA GLN A 317 11.95 1.19 7.60
C GLN A 317 13.28 1.60 6.97
N TYR A 318 13.87 2.70 7.44
CA TYR A 318 15.16 3.18 6.97
C TYR A 318 16.27 2.18 7.28
N ALA A 319 16.35 1.71 8.53
CA ALA A 319 17.32 0.69 8.93
C ALA A 319 17.15 -0.61 8.13
N LEU A 320 15.90 -1.07 7.97
CA LEU A 320 15.62 -2.26 7.16
C LEU A 320 16.00 -2.07 5.68
N GLY A 321 15.83 -0.85 5.14
CA GLY A 321 16.27 -0.51 3.78
C GLY A 321 17.78 -0.64 3.61
N ILE A 322 18.55 -0.14 4.58
CA ILE A 322 20.02 -0.28 4.60
C ILE A 322 20.41 -1.74 4.68
N VAL A 323 19.83 -2.50 5.60
CA VAL A 323 20.10 -3.95 5.75
C VAL A 323 19.77 -4.70 4.46
N THR A 324 18.61 -4.43 3.86
CA THR A 324 18.18 -5.04 2.59
C THR A 324 19.19 -4.77 1.47
N LEU A 325 19.66 -3.53 1.37
CA LEU A 325 20.63 -3.12 0.37
C LEU A 325 21.99 -3.82 0.54
N LEU A 326 22.55 -3.79 1.78
CA LEU A 326 23.85 -4.37 2.08
C LEU A 326 23.91 -5.89 1.87
N HIS A 327 22.76 -6.56 1.96
CA HIS A 327 22.63 -8.00 1.69
C HIS A 327 22.19 -8.30 0.24
N VAL A 328 22.28 -7.34 -0.68
CA VAL A 328 21.95 -7.52 -2.11
C VAL A 328 20.51 -8.00 -2.33
N VAL A 329 19.59 -7.40 -1.60
CA VAL A 329 18.13 -7.57 -1.73
C VAL A 329 17.65 -9.03 -1.66
N PRO A 330 17.89 -9.77 -0.57
CA PRO A 330 17.30 -11.10 -0.39
C PRO A 330 15.77 -11.02 -0.45
N VAL A 331 15.13 -12.05 -0.98
CA VAL A 331 13.66 -12.09 -1.15
C VAL A 331 12.93 -11.78 0.16
N SER A 332 13.37 -12.36 1.28
CA SER A 332 12.77 -12.14 2.60
C SER A 332 12.88 -10.69 3.06
N LEU A 333 14.07 -10.09 2.99
CA LEU A 333 14.30 -8.71 3.41
C LEU A 333 13.61 -7.71 2.47
N GLY A 334 13.66 -7.93 1.16
CA GLY A 334 12.97 -7.08 0.19
C GLY A 334 11.46 -7.12 0.36
N THR A 335 10.88 -8.30 0.61
CA THR A 335 9.45 -8.46 0.91
C THR A 335 9.07 -7.77 2.23
N LEU A 336 9.87 -7.93 3.28
CA LEU A 336 9.65 -7.29 4.57
C LEU A 336 9.75 -5.77 4.45
N HIS A 337 10.75 -5.25 3.70
CA HIS A 337 10.90 -3.82 3.44
C HIS A 337 9.68 -3.24 2.74
N GLN A 338 9.13 -3.93 1.75
CA GLN A 338 7.90 -3.52 1.05
C GLN A 338 6.66 -3.60 1.98
N ALA A 339 6.54 -4.63 2.80
CA ALA A 339 5.45 -4.76 3.76
C ALA A 339 5.50 -3.67 4.84
N LEU A 340 6.67 -3.38 5.40
CA LEU A 340 6.83 -2.35 6.43
C LEU A 340 6.54 -0.95 5.88
N ALA A 341 6.78 -0.69 4.58
CA ALA A 341 6.42 0.57 3.94
C ALA A 341 4.91 0.87 4.07
N VAL A 342 4.04 -0.14 3.94
CA VAL A 342 2.59 0.04 4.19
C VAL A 342 2.31 0.36 5.67
N GLY A 343 3.10 -0.20 6.59
CA GLY A 343 3.05 0.15 8.02
C GLY A 343 3.43 1.60 8.29
N VAL A 344 4.46 2.12 7.60
CA VAL A 344 4.84 3.55 7.64
C VAL A 344 3.69 4.42 7.14
N LEU A 345 3.06 4.03 6.03
CA LEU A 345 1.91 4.75 5.47
C LEU A 345 0.74 4.76 6.46
N ALA A 346 0.42 3.62 7.08
CA ALA A 346 -0.62 3.51 8.11
C ALA A 346 -0.33 4.38 9.33
N ALA A 347 0.89 4.33 9.87
CA ALA A 347 1.30 5.12 11.00
C ALA A 347 1.24 6.63 10.70
N GLY A 348 1.68 7.04 9.51
CA GLY A 348 1.58 8.42 9.03
C GLY A 348 0.13 8.91 8.93
N LEU A 349 -0.77 8.09 8.39
CA LEU A 349 -2.21 8.40 8.33
C LEU A 349 -2.83 8.51 9.72
N CYS A 350 -2.50 7.61 10.65
CA CYS A 350 -2.97 7.66 12.03
C CYS A 350 -2.48 8.93 12.74
N ALA A 351 -1.20 9.31 12.58
CA ALA A 351 -0.64 10.52 13.14
C ALA A 351 -1.30 11.78 12.57
N TRP A 352 -1.46 11.85 11.25
CA TRP A 352 -2.13 12.97 10.60
C TRP A 352 -3.60 13.06 11.00
N HIS A 353 -4.29 11.91 11.01
CA HIS A 353 -5.71 11.85 11.41
C HIS A 353 -5.92 12.30 12.85
N GLY A 354 -5.06 11.88 13.79
CA GLY A 354 -5.13 12.25 15.20
C GLY A 354 -4.87 13.74 15.48
N LEU A 355 -4.25 14.46 14.54
CA LEU A 355 -3.93 15.90 14.66
C LEU A 355 -4.91 16.80 13.90
N ARG A 356 -6.07 16.29 13.44
CA ARG A 356 -7.07 17.12 12.74
C ARG A 356 -7.82 18.02 13.73
N ALA A 357 -8.16 19.24 13.28
CA ALA A 357 -9.01 20.15 14.06
C ALA A 357 -10.46 19.67 14.12
N PRO A 358 -11.23 20.01 15.17
CA PRO A 358 -12.68 19.84 15.19
C PRO A 358 -13.32 20.56 13.99
N GLY A 359 -14.35 19.96 13.38
CA GLY A 359 -15.15 20.62 12.33
C GLY A 359 -14.62 20.51 10.89
N GLY A 360 -13.42 19.98 10.64
CA GLY A 360 -12.98 19.71 9.26
C GLY A 360 -13.83 18.59 8.63
N ARG A 361 -14.62 18.92 7.59
CA ARG A 361 -15.35 17.91 6.80
C ARG A 361 -14.33 16.95 6.19
N LEU A 362 -14.72 15.71 6.01
CA LEU A 362 -13.93 14.76 5.19
C LEU A 362 -13.79 15.38 3.79
N PRO A 363 -12.57 15.43 3.20
CA PRO A 363 -12.39 15.85 1.82
C PRO A 363 -13.13 14.92 0.85
#